data_9e548e8dfbbc34c129ad60ed943aea09
#
_entry.id   9e548e8dfbbc34c129ad60ed943aea09
#
_cell.length_a   1.000
_cell.length_b   1.000
_cell.length_c   1.000
_cell.angle_alpha   90.00
_cell.angle_beta   90.00
_cell.angle_gamma   90.00
#
_symmetry.space_group_name_H-M   'P 1'
#
loop_
_entity.id
_entity.type
_entity.pdbx_description
1 polymer ?
#
loop_
_entity_poly.entity_id
_entity_poly.type
_entity_poly.pdbx_seq_one_letter_code
_entity_poly.pdbx_strand_id
1 'polypeptide(L)'
;DQFENGIPTSSLLNRLFKSSDLNDFLKENEKEMVIPTFMEHLDRLCRERNVIREHVINRSGIERCFGHQLFRGTRKPSRDNVLRLAFGFGLNVEETQELLRSAKKAPLYPRIKRDAAIIFGLSHQQTIMEIQSVLNDLELSLLGEEKYEHTER
;
A
#
# COMPACT_ATOMS: atom_id res chain seq x y z
N ASP A 1 2.91 -17.44 6.89
CA ASP A 1 3.40 -17.29 7.23
C ASP A 1 4.27 -16.62 7.22
N GLN A 2 4.86 -16.24 7.23
CA GLN A 2 5.52 -15.62 7.45
C GLN A 2 5.97 -14.76 6.94
N PHE A 3 5.76 -14.46 5.92
CA PHE A 3 5.95 -13.72 5.89
C PHE A 3 5.86 -13.44 6.36
N GLU A 4 4.95 -13.57 5.53
CA GLU A 4 4.51 -13.75 6.54
C GLU A 4 5.49 -14.17 7.51
N ASN A 5 6.46 -14.75 7.26
CA ASN A 5 7.48 -15.13 8.21
C ASN A 5 8.68 -14.24 8.16
N GLY A 6 8.57 -13.15 7.39
CA GLY A 6 9.63 -12.18 7.36
C GLY A 6 9.66 -11.35 8.63
N ILE A 7 10.82 -10.87 8.99
CA ILE A 7 10.96 -10.00 10.15
C ILE A 7 10.58 -8.56 9.78
N PRO A 8 10.13 -7.79 10.75
CA PRO A 8 9.83 -6.38 10.48
C PRO A 8 11.08 -5.62 10.01
N THR A 9 10.87 -4.61 9.22
CA THR A 9 11.96 -3.79 8.71
C THR A 9 12.78 -3.18 9.84
N SER A 10 12.13 -2.78 10.93
CA SER A 10 12.83 -2.20 12.06
C SER A 10 13.77 -3.21 12.70
N SER A 11 13.37 -4.47 12.77
CA SER A 11 14.22 -5.52 13.32
C SER A 11 15.41 -5.78 12.41
N LEU A 12 15.19 -5.78 11.11
CA LEU A 12 16.27 -5.96 10.16
C LEU A 12 17.27 -4.82 10.25
N LEU A 13 16.77 -3.59 10.39
CA LEU A 13 17.63 -2.43 10.53
C LEU A 13 18.48 -2.52 11.79
N ASN A 14 17.89 -2.98 12.90
CA ASN A 14 18.64 -3.17 14.13
C ASN A 14 19.74 -4.21 13.96
N ARG A 15 19.46 -5.30 13.26
CA ARG A 15 20.49 -6.29 12.97
C ARG A 15 21.62 -5.70 12.18
N LEU A 16 21.30 -4.86 11.19
CA LEU A 16 22.32 -4.22 10.37
C LEU A 16 23.20 -3.31 11.21
N PHE A 17 22.60 -2.52 12.09
CA PHE A 17 23.36 -1.62 12.95
C PHE A 17 24.30 -2.37 13.87
N LYS A 18 23.94 -3.56 14.30
CA LYS A 18 24.76 -4.35 15.22
C LYS A 18 25.79 -5.20 14.52
N SER A 19 25.71 -5.30 13.21
CA SER A 19 26.62 -6.15 12.46
C SER A 19 27.95 -5.45 12.26
N SER A 20 29.04 -6.20 12.39
CA SER A 20 30.38 -5.66 12.17
C SER A 20 30.90 -5.98 10.77
N ASP A 21 30.20 -6.83 10.02
CA ASP A 21 30.63 -7.27 8.69
C ASP A 21 29.42 -7.29 7.78
N LEU A 22 29.43 -6.44 6.77
CA LEU A 22 28.32 -6.34 5.85
C LEU A 22 28.05 -7.64 5.11
N ASN A 23 29.11 -8.30 4.65
CA ASN A 23 28.95 -9.54 3.89
C ASN A 23 28.28 -10.63 4.74
N ASP A 24 28.67 -10.72 6.00
CA ASP A 24 28.06 -11.67 6.92
C ASP A 24 26.58 -11.33 7.13
N PHE A 25 26.28 -10.04 7.28
CA PHE A 25 24.91 -9.60 7.46
C PHE A 25 24.05 -10.00 6.25
N LEU A 26 24.56 -9.73 5.05
CA LEU A 26 23.81 -10.04 3.83
C LEU A 26 23.57 -11.53 3.68
N LYS A 27 24.58 -12.32 4.02
CA LYS A 27 24.46 -13.77 3.91
C LYS A 27 23.45 -14.33 4.90
N GLU A 28 23.51 -13.84 6.14
CA GLU A 28 22.62 -14.33 7.19
C GLU A 28 21.18 -13.89 7.00
N ASN A 29 20.97 -12.77 6.30
CA ASN A 29 19.62 -12.22 6.12
C ASN A 29 19.20 -12.25 4.66
N GLU A 30 19.73 -13.16 3.90
CA GLU A 30 19.47 -13.24 2.46
C GLU A 30 17.98 -13.33 2.16
N LYS A 31 17.24 -14.10 2.95
CA LYS A 31 15.80 -14.25 2.73
C LYS A 31 15.02 -12.98 2.99
N GLU A 32 15.58 -12.09 3.80
CA GLU A 32 14.93 -10.83 4.13
C GLU A 32 15.22 -9.74 3.10
N MET A 33 16.11 -10.02 2.15
CA MET A 33 16.50 -9.03 1.15
C MET A 33 15.58 -9.01 -0.06
N VAL A 34 14.51 -9.78 -0.02
CA VAL A 34 13.58 -9.88 -1.13
C VAL A 34 12.35 -9.03 -0.83
N ILE A 35 12.00 -8.16 -1.78
CA ILE A 35 10.78 -7.35 -1.68
C ILE A 35 9.77 -7.98 -2.64
N PRO A 36 8.60 -8.39 -2.15
CA PRO A 36 7.60 -8.98 -3.04
C PRO A 36 7.13 -7.94 -4.05
N THR A 37 6.74 -8.42 -5.22
CA THR A 37 6.14 -7.53 -6.21
C THR A 37 4.79 -7.06 -5.69
N PHE A 38 4.28 -6.00 -6.32
CA PHE A 38 2.97 -5.48 -5.94
C PHE A 38 1.90 -6.56 -6.09
N MET A 39 1.94 -7.29 -7.19
CA MET A 39 0.97 -8.34 -7.46
C MET A 39 1.04 -9.44 -6.42
N GLU A 40 2.24 -9.88 -6.08
CA GLU A 40 2.42 -10.89 -5.04
C GLU A 40 1.91 -10.42 -3.70
N HIS A 41 2.13 -9.14 -3.41
CA HIS A 41 1.69 -8.55 -2.16
C HIS A 41 0.15 -8.53 -2.09
N LEU A 42 -0.50 -8.15 -3.19
CA LEU A 42 -1.96 -8.15 -3.23
C LEU A 42 -2.52 -9.56 -2.99
N ASP A 43 -1.92 -10.55 -3.64
CA ASP A 43 -2.38 -11.92 -3.48
C ASP A 43 -2.22 -12.40 -2.04
N ARG A 44 -1.10 -12.04 -1.42
CA ARG A 44 -0.86 -12.42 -0.03
C ARG A 44 -1.88 -11.77 0.89
N LEU A 45 -2.18 -10.49 0.68
CA LEU A 45 -3.18 -9.81 1.50
C LEU A 45 -4.55 -10.47 1.38
N CYS A 46 -4.92 -10.89 0.18
CA CYS A 46 -6.17 -11.59 0.00
C CYS A 46 -6.21 -12.89 0.79
N ARG A 47 -5.11 -13.65 0.77
CA ARG A 47 -5.03 -14.90 1.51
C ARG A 47 -5.07 -14.66 3.02
N GLU A 48 -4.27 -13.71 3.48
CA GLU A 48 -4.18 -13.45 4.92
C GLU A 48 -5.49 -12.94 5.50
N ARG A 49 -6.22 -12.16 4.73
CA ARG A 49 -7.46 -11.56 5.21
C ARG A 49 -8.68 -12.36 4.80
N ASN A 50 -8.46 -13.44 4.06
CA ASN A 50 -9.54 -14.33 3.62
C ASN A 50 -10.62 -13.54 2.87
N VAL A 51 -10.18 -12.72 1.90
CA VAL A 51 -11.08 -11.94 1.07
C VAL A 51 -10.74 -12.23 -0.40
N ILE A 52 -11.74 -12.08 -1.26
CA ILE A 52 -11.52 -12.28 -2.69
C ILE A 52 -11.31 -10.94 -3.37
N ARG A 53 -10.64 -10.97 -4.53
CA ARG A 53 -10.30 -9.76 -5.27
C ARG A 53 -11.52 -8.90 -5.54
N GLU A 54 -12.61 -9.52 -5.93
CA GLU A 54 -13.82 -8.80 -6.29
C GLU A 54 -14.29 -7.90 -5.16
N HIS A 55 -14.28 -8.41 -3.93
CA HIS A 55 -14.73 -7.63 -2.78
C HIS A 55 -13.78 -6.48 -2.49
N VAL A 56 -12.48 -6.72 -2.60
CA VAL A 56 -11.50 -5.67 -2.35
C VAL A 56 -11.67 -4.55 -3.38
N ILE A 57 -11.80 -4.92 -4.65
CA ILE A 57 -11.96 -3.94 -5.72
C ILE A 57 -13.21 -3.09 -5.49
N ASN A 58 -14.29 -3.75 -5.12
CA ASN A 58 -15.54 -3.04 -4.85
C ASN A 58 -15.40 -2.06 -3.70
N ARG A 59 -14.79 -2.51 -2.61
CA ARG A 59 -14.58 -1.64 -1.43
C ARG A 59 -13.59 -0.52 -1.69
N SER A 60 -12.73 -0.69 -2.68
CA SER A 60 -11.73 0.32 -3.04
C SER A 60 -12.33 1.43 -3.90
N GLY A 61 -13.56 1.22 -4.42
CA GLY A 61 -14.14 2.18 -5.31
C GLY A 61 -13.49 2.23 -6.67
N ILE A 62 -12.71 1.20 -7.01
CA ILE A 62 -12.00 1.13 -8.29
C ILE A 62 -12.91 0.42 -9.28
N GLU A 63 -12.89 0.90 -10.53
CA GLU A 63 -13.68 0.27 -11.58
C GLU A 63 -13.26 -1.19 -11.71
N ARG A 64 -14.25 -2.05 -11.91
CA ARG A 64 -14.06 -3.49 -11.80
C ARG A 64 -12.97 -4.04 -12.74
N CYS A 65 -13.06 -3.69 -14.02
CA CYS A 65 -12.10 -4.21 -14.99
C CYS A 65 -10.69 -3.74 -14.69
N PHE A 66 -10.55 -2.46 -14.36
CA PHE A 66 -9.25 -1.90 -14.03
C PHE A 66 -8.70 -2.55 -12.76
N GLY A 67 -9.56 -2.77 -11.78
CA GLY A 67 -9.14 -3.42 -10.55
C GLY A 67 -8.57 -4.81 -10.79
N HIS A 68 -9.25 -5.59 -11.62
CA HIS A 68 -8.75 -6.93 -11.93
C HIS A 68 -7.44 -6.87 -12.70
N GLN A 69 -7.25 -5.85 -13.53
CA GLN A 69 -5.99 -5.69 -14.24
C GLN A 69 -4.85 -5.38 -13.28
N LEU A 70 -5.14 -4.62 -12.22
CA LEU A 70 -4.13 -4.36 -11.19
C LEU A 70 -3.71 -5.65 -10.49
N PHE A 71 -4.67 -6.48 -10.14
CA PHE A 71 -4.37 -7.75 -9.47
C PHE A 71 -3.61 -8.72 -10.38
N ARG A 72 -3.89 -8.68 -11.68
CA ARG A 72 -3.20 -9.56 -12.63
C ARG A 72 -1.85 -9.02 -13.07
N GLY A 73 -1.56 -7.76 -12.74
CA GLY A 73 -0.29 -7.16 -13.11
C GLY A 73 -0.24 -6.64 -14.54
N THR A 74 -1.37 -6.59 -15.25
CA THR A 74 -1.39 -6.07 -16.62
C THR A 74 -1.51 -4.55 -16.65
N ARG A 75 -1.76 -3.94 -15.52
CA ARG A 75 -1.78 -2.49 -15.36
C ARG A 75 -0.97 -2.10 -14.15
N LYS A 76 -0.18 -1.07 -14.28
CA LYS A 76 0.57 -0.54 -13.15
C LYS A 76 -0.32 0.44 -12.37
N PRO A 77 -0.28 0.37 -11.06
CA PRO A 77 -1.12 1.26 -10.25
C PRO A 77 -0.50 2.65 -10.15
N SER A 78 -1.36 3.66 -10.04
CA SER A 78 -0.93 4.96 -9.58
C SER A 78 -0.84 4.89 -8.05
N ARG A 79 -0.23 5.91 -7.46
CA ARG A 79 -0.16 5.99 -6.00
C ARG A 79 -1.56 5.99 -5.41
N ASP A 80 -2.46 6.75 -6.02
CA ASP A 80 -3.84 6.83 -5.54
C ASP A 80 -4.54 5.49 -5.61
N ASN A 81 -4.26 4.69 -6.63
CA ASN A 81 -4.86 3.36 -6.74
C ASN A 81 -4.37 2.45 -5.62
N VAL A 82 -3.08 2.54 -5.28
CA VAL A 82 -2.55 1.77 -4.16
C VAL A 82 -3.25 2.17 -2.87
N LEU A 83 -3.44 3.47 -2.65
CA LEU A 83 -4.13 3.95 -1.45
C LEU A 83 -5.58 3.50 -1.42
N ARG A 84 -6.26 3.52 -2.57
CA ARG A 84 -7.64 3.04 -2.62
C ARG A 84 -7.71 1.57 -2.25
N LEU A 85 -6.77 0.77 -2.74
CA LEU A 85 -6.72 -0.65 -2.37
C LEU A 85 -6.46 -0.82 -0.88
N ALA A 86 -5.63 0.06 -0.30
CA ALA A 86 -5.39 0.00 1.13
C ALA A 86 -6.70 0.17 1.92
N PHE A 87 -7.52 1.12 1.50
CA PHE A 87 -8.83 1.28 2.14
C PHE A 87 -9.72 0.08 1.86
N GLY A 88 -9.66 -0.47 0.65
CA GLY A 88 -10.46 -1.65 0.32
C GLY A 88 -10.12 -2.87 1.14
N PHE A 89 -8.84 -3.04 1.47
CA PHE A 89 -8.41 -4.12 2.34
C PHE A 89 -8.63 -3.81 3.82
N GLY A 90 -8.79 -2.54 4.18
CA GLY A 90 -8.86 -2.15 5.57
C GLY A 90 -7.49 -2.18 6.24
N LEU A 91 -6.45 -1.78 5.54
CA LEU A 91 -5.09 -1.80 6.08
C LEU A 91 -4.88 -0.68 7.09
N ASN A 92 -3.96 -0.91 8.02
CA ASN A 92 -3.50 0.17 8.88
C ASN A 92 -2.40 0.95 8.17
N VAL A 93 -1.85 1.96 8.84
CA VAL A 93 -0.85 2.83 8.22
C VAL A 93 0.41 2.07 7.85
N GLU A 94 0.90 1.23 8.76
CA GLU A 94 2.13 0.47 8.49
C GLU A 94 1.95 -0.45 7.29
N GLU A 95 0.83 -1.15 7.25
CA GLU A 95 0.54 -2.05 6.13
C GLU A 95 0.44 -1.29 4.82
N THR A 96 -0.14 -0.10 4.88
CA THR A 96 -0.27 0.74 3.70
C THR A 96 1.10 1.20 3.20
N GLN A 97 2.00 1.57 4.12
CA GLN A 97 3.34 1.96 3.71
C GLN A 97 4.07 0.80 3.04
N GLU A 98 3.87 -0.42 3.54
CA GLU A 98 4.47 -1.59 2.90
C GLU A 98 3.91 -1.81 1.50
N LEU A 99 2.61 -1.62 1.34
CA LEU A 99 1.98 -1.78 0.04
C LEU A 99 2.50 -0.73 -0.94
N LEU A 100 2.63 0.51 -0.48
CA LEU A 100 3.20 1.58 -1.31
C LEU A 100 4.63 1.23 -1.73
N ARG A 101 5.40 0.66 -0.81
CA ARG A 101 6.79 0.29 -1.13
C ARG A 101 6.83 -0.79 -2.21
N SER A 102 5.98 -1.79 -2.11
CA SER A 102 5.97 -2.86 -3.12
C SER A 102 5.56 -2.33 -4.48
N ALA A 103 4.78 -1.26 -4.52
CA ALA A 103 4.37 -0.62 -5.76
C ALA A 103 5.37 0.44 -6.21
N LYS A 104 6.42 0.65 -5.43
CA LYS A 104 7.47 1.66 -5.69
C LYS A 104 6.89 3.06 -5.78
N LYS A 105 5.97 3.33 -4.87
CA LYS A 105 5.34 4.64 -4.75
C LYS A 105 5.80 5.30 -3.46
N ALA A 106 5.73 6.64 -3.44
CA ALA A 106 6.17 7.42 -2.30
C ALA A 106 5.33 7.08 -1.07
N PRO A 107 5.96 6.96 0.10
CA PRO A 107 5.22 6.68 1.32
C PRO A 107 4.34 7.87 1.72
N LEU A 108 3.41 7.60 2.62
CA LEU A 108 2.61 8.66 3.21
C LEU A 108 3.48 9.49 4.13
N TYR A 109 3.38 10.79 4.00
CA TYR A 109 4.21 11.72 4.76
C TYR A 109 3.30 12.69 5.51
N PRO A 110 3.29 12.65 6.86
CA PRO A 110 2.30 13.43 7.63
C PRO A 110 2.44 14.95 7.52
N ARG A 111 3.54 15.44 6.98
CA ARG A 111 3.66 16.87 6.76
C ARG A 111 2.90 17.36 5.54
N ILE A 112 2.45 16.42 4.69
CA ILE A 112 1.63 16.76 3.56
C ILE A 112 0.18 16.65 3.99
N LYS A 113 -0.59 17.73 3.83
CA LYS A 113 -1.94 17.81 4.35
C LYS A 113 -2.82 16.66 3.86
N ARG A 114 -2.75 16.37 2.57
CA ARG A 114 -3.55 15.28 2.00
C ARG A 114 -3.14 13.93 2.58
N ASP A 115 -1.84 13.69 2.69
CA ASP A 115 -1.35 12.46 3.29
C ASP A 115 -1.76 12.34 4.75
N ALA A 116 -1.73 13.46 5.48
CA ALA A 116 -2.15 13.44 6.89
C ALA A 116 -3.62 13.02 7.00
N ALA A 117 -4.46 13.53 6.12
CA ALA A 117 -5.88 13.15 6.13
C ALA A 117 -6.04 11.66 5.84
N ILE A 118 -5.26 11.16 4.88
CA ILE A 118 -5.31 9.75 4.52
C ILE A 118 -4.83 8.87 5.68
N ILE A 119 -3.73 9.28 6.33
CA ILE A 119 -3.22 8.56 7.50
C ILE A 119 -4.29 8.49 8.58
N PHE A 120 -4.95 9.61 8.84
CA PHE A 120 -6.01 9.65 9.84
C PHE A 120 -7.14 8.69 9.46
N GLY A 121 -7.55 8.70 8.19
CA GLY A 121 -8.60 7.81 7.73
C GLY A 121 -8.25 6.34 7.88
N LEU A 122 -7.02 5.99 7.55
CA LEU A 122 -6.57 4.59 7.69
C LEU A 122 -6.55 4.18 9.15
N SER A 123 -6.05 5.06 10.01
CA SER A 123 -5.94 4.72 11.44
C SER A 123 -7.30 4.64 12.12
N HIS A 124 -8.31 5.27 11.56
CA HIS A 124 -9.68 5.21 12.09
C HIS A 124 -10.56 4.26 11.29
N GLN A 125 -9.96 3.48 10.41
CA GLN A 125 -10.65 2.46 9.63
C GLN A 125 -11.83 3.01 8.85
N GLN A 126 -11.64 4.18 8.27
CA GLN A 126 -12.64 4.77 7.41
C GLN A 126 -12.77 4.00 6.11
N THR A 127 -13.95 4.05 5.52
CA THR A 127 -14.18 3.47 4.21
C THR A 127 -13.67 4.41 3.13
N ILE A 128 -13.62 3.90 1.89
CA ILE A 128 -13.19 4.74 0.77
C ILE A 128 -14.14 5.94 0.61
N MET A 129 -15.45 5.72 0.81
CA MET A 129 -16.40 6.83 0.69
C MET A 129 -16.16 7.86 1.77
N GLU A 130 -15.86 7.41 2.97
CA GLU A 130 -15.62 8.34 4.08
C GLU A 130 -14.39 9.19 3.85
N ILE A 131 -13.28 8.58 3.43
CA ILE A 131 -12.08 9.38 3.18
C ILE A 131 -12.25 10.31 2.00
N GLN A 132 -12.98 9.87 0.95
CA GLN A 132 -13.25 10.78 -0.17
C GLN A 132 -14.03 11.99 0.31
N SER A 133 -14.99 11.77 1.19
CA SER A 133 -15.78 12.88 1.75
C SER A 133 -14.91 13.83 2.55
N VAL A 134 -14.00 13.29 3.36
CA VAL A 134 -13.08 14.11 4.15
C VAL A 134 -12.20 14.95 3.22
N LEU A 135 -11.66 14.33 2.19
CA LEU A 135 -10.80 15.06 1.24
C LEU A 135 -11.59 16.17 0.55
N ASN A 136 -12.82 15.86 0.18
CA ASN A 136 -13.66 16.87 -0.46
C ASN A 136 -13.96 18.05 0.47
N ASP A 137 -14.26 17.74 1.73
CA ASP A 137 -14.55 18.78 2.71
C ASP A 137 -13.34 19.67 2.96
N LEU A 138 -12.14 19.10 2.88
CA LEU A 138 -10.91 19.86 3.07
C LEU A 138 -10.44 20.53 1.79
N GLU A 139 -11.19 20.39 0.70
CA GLU A 139 -10.85 20.94 -0.61
C GLU A 139 -9.52 20.41 -1.12
N LEU A 140 -9.28 19.14 -0.84
CA LEU A 140 -8.13 18.40 -1.36
C LEU A 140 -8.59 17.47 -2.47
N SER A 141 -7.69 17.16 -3.40
CA SER A 141 -8.06 16.29 -4.50
C SER A 141 -8.45 14.90 -3.98
N LEU A 142 -9.48 14.35 -4.60
CA LEU A 142 -9.97 13.02 -4.23
C LEU A 142 -8.99 11.97 -4.71
N LEU A 143 -9.06 10.80 -4.07
CA LEU A 143 -8.26 9.68 -4.52
C LEU A 143 -8.72 9.27 -5.92
N GLY A 144 -7.80 9.23 -6.85
CA GLY A 144 -8.07 8.85 -8.21
C GLY A 144 -8.28 10.00 -9.16
N GLU A 145 -8.46 11.22 -8.64
CA GLU A 145 -8.78 12.38 -9.49
C GLU A 145 -7.60 12.88 -10.29
N GLU A 146 -6.40 12.61 -9.82
CA GLU A 146 -5.22 13.17 -10.48
C GLU A 146 -5.05 12.67 -11.90
N LYS A 147 -5.66 11.56 -12.27
CA LYS A 147 -5.56 11.09 -13.64
C LYS A 147 -6.21 12.04 -14.62
N TYR A 148 -7.17 12.83 -14.15
CA TYR A 148 -7.79 13.82 -15.02
C TYR A 148 -6.82 14.95 -15.30
N GLU A 149 -6.02 15.30 -14.31
CA GLU A 149 -5.02 16.33 -14.49
C GLU A 149 -3.99 15.90 -15.52
N HIS A 150 -3.64 14.62 -15.50
CA HIS A 150 -2.67 14.10 -16.46
C HIS A 150 -3.22 14.12 -17.87
N THR A 151 -4.49 13.79 -18.03
CA THR A 151 -5.06 13.76 -19.36
C THR A 151 -5.23 15.15 -19.96
N GLU A 152 -5.26 16.16 -19.13
CA GLU A 152 -5.40 17.54 -19.60
C GLU A 152 -4.08 18.12 -20.07
N ARG A 153 -2.99 17.44 -19.83
CA ARG A 153 -1.68 17.89 -20.27
C ARG A 153 -1.29 17.23 -21.56
#